data_e3359d10c2b3db3e23fca251bba850d5
#
_entry.id   e3359d10c2b3db3e23fca251bba850d5
#
_cell.length_a   1.000
_cell.length_b   1.000
_cell.length_c   1.000
_cell.angle_alpha   90.00
_cell.angle_beta   90.00
_cell.angle_gamma   90.00
#
_symmetry.space_group_name_H-M   'P 1'
#
loop_
_entity.id
_entity.type
_entity.pdbx_description
1 polymer ?
#
loop_
_entity_poly.entity_id
_entity_poly.type
_entity_poly.pdbx_seq_one_letter_code
_entity_poly.pdbx_strand_id
1 'polypeptide(L)'
;MKRQMKKNRIVVVGAVLGLLIFLLPVLCHSQEGGERMVPRQKVAILPFLLLKPEVQGERVVKGLWGNFFFRAGELPARSGPEMTATFHRKLNRLGRCEVIPLAQGQAVVEGMDPDIIRQDPIGLAVQIGRELGVYAVVIGGVYRFEQRQGSALGVESPASAAFDAHLVTVADRKVSWSGRFDETQHSLSENALKISSFLKGGAQWVTVERWAEIGVDSILRTFPSLPR
;
A
#
# COMPACT_ATOMS: atom_id res chain seq x y z
N MET A 1 -55.44 -52.29 75.97
CA MET A 1 -56.20 -51.90 74.74
C MET A 1 -55.26 -51.21 73.77
N LYS A 2 -54.85 -51.91 72.73
CA LYS A 2 -53.88 -51.57 71.71
C LYS A 2 -54.57 -50.94 70.54
N ARG A 3 -53.88 -50.06 69.86
CA ARG A 3 -54.00 -49.52 68.48
C ARG A 3 -54.13 -48.02 68.48
N GLN A 4 -53.02 -47.38 68.19
CA GLN A 4 -52.95 -46.21 67.27
C GLN A 4 -51.52 -45.56 67.40
N MET A 5 -50.53 -46.23 66.88
CA MET A 5 -49.21 -45.58 66.65
C MET A 5 -48.54 -46.23 65.49
N LYS A 6 -48.98 -45.88 64.33
CA LYS A 6 -48.22 -46.24 63.09
C LYS A 6 -48.76 -45.47 61.84
N LYS A 7 -48.58 -44.16 61.81
CA LYS A 7 -48.88 -43.43 60.56
C LYS A 7 -48.20 -42.05 60.41
N ASN A 8 -47.02 -41.82 60.92
CA ASN A 8 -46.36 -40.53 60.68
C ASN A 8 -44.87 -40.63 60.39
N ARG A 9 -44.40 -41.66 59.63
CA ARG A 9 -42.96 -41.79 59.31
C ARG A 9 -42.65 -41.84 57.82
N ILE A 10 -43.59 -41.53 56.93
CA ILE A 10 -43.38 -41.69 55.46
C ILE A 10 -43.36 -40.34 54.68
N VAL A 11 -43.69 -39.23 55.35
CA VAL A 11 -43.83 -37.94 54.67
C VAL A 11 -42.57 -37.08 54.64
N VAL A 12 -41.53 -37.42 55.44
CA VAL A 12 -40.31 -36.53 55.53
C VAL A 12 -39.14 -36.91 54.66
N VAL A 13 -39.20 -38.07 53.96
CA VAL A 13 -38.08 -38.51 53.12
C VAL A 13 -38.22 -38.04 51.66
N GLY A 14 -39.41 -37.57 51.18
CA GLY A 14 -39.65 -37.10 49.83
C GLY A 14 -39.26 -35.65 49.53
N ALA A 15 -38.98 -34.83 50.53
CA ALA A 15 -38.76 -33.39 50.37
C ALA A 15 -37.27 -32.98 50.24
N VAL A 16 -36.32 -33.89 50.50
CA VAL A 16 -34.88 -33.57 50.47
C VAL A 16 -34.19 -33.94 49.15
N LEU A 17 -34.83 -34.76 48.32
CA LEU A 17 -34.25 -35.21 47.04
C LEU A 17 -34.60 -34.29 45.85
N GLY A 18 -35.50 -33.34 46.03
CA GLY A 18 -35.96 -32.41 44.99
C GLY A 18 -35.16 -31.10 44.85
N LEU A 19 -34.25 -30.80 45.84
CA LEU A 19 -33.55 -29.50 45.88
C LEU A 19 -32.09 -29.55 45.45
N LEU A 20 -31.61 -30.69 44.94
CA LEU A 20 -30.18 -30.86 44.57
C LEU A 20 -29.93 -30.87 43.04
N ILE A 21 -30.95 -30.58 42.22
CA ILE A 21 -30.81 -30.62 40.75
C ILE A 21 -30.79 -29.19 40.16
N PHE A 22 -30.84 -28.13 40.95
CA PHE A 22 -30.96 -26.76 40.42
C PHE A 22 -29.70 -25.87 40.59
N LEU A 23 -28.53 -26.46 40.82
CA LEU A 23 -27.26 -25.72 40.92
C LEU A 23 -26.17 -26.35 40.02
N LEU A 24 -26.50 -26.58 38.73
CA LEU A 24 -25.48 -26.64 37.70
C LEU A 24 -25.21 -25.21 37.23
N PRO A 25 -24.03 -24.64 37.51
CA PRO A 25 -23.64 -23.42 36.84
C PRO A 25 -23.59 -23.74 35.35
N VAL A 26 -24.45 -23.08 34.58
CA VAL A 26 -24.27 -22.93 33.12
C VAL A 26 -22.90 -22.26 32.97
N LEU A 27 -21.86 -23.08 32.78
CA LEU A 27 -20.59 -22.65 32.21
C LEU A 27 -20.94 -22.17 30.80
N CYS A 28 -21.37 -20.92 30.71
CA CYS A 28 -21.38 -20.16 29.46
C CYS A 28 -19.91 -20.10 29.01
N HIS A 29 -19.50 -21.09 28.22
CA HIS A 29 -18.29 -20.98 27.43
C HIS A 29 -18.57 -19.84 26.45
N SER A 30 -18.21 -18.64 26.88
CA SER A 30 -17.93 -17.56 25.94
C SER A 30 -16.75 -18.07 25.12
N GLN A 31 -17.04 -18.73 23.98
CA GLN A 31 -16.10 -18.79 22.90
C GLN A 31 -15.88 -17.34 22.49
N GLU A 32 -14.89 -16.70 23.09
CA GLU A 32 -14.22 -15.58 22.46
C GLU A 32 -13.70 -16.11 21.12
N GLY A 33 -14.54 -15.96 20.11
CA GLY A 33 -14.13 -16.04 18.72
C GLY A 33 -13.17 -14.89 18.47
N GLY A 34 -11.96 -14.99 19.01
CA GLY A 34 -10.83 -14.18 18.59
C GLY A 34 -10.67 -14.48 17.11
N GLU A 35 -11.17 -13.60 16.25
CA GLU A 35 -10.76 -13.55 14.86
C GLU A 35 -9.23 -13.58 14.88
N ARG A 36 -8.65 -14.72 14.54
CA ARG A 36 -7.21 -14.81 14.33
C ARG A 36 -6.93 -13.86 13.21
N MET A 37 -6.48 -12.63 13.55
CA MET A 37 -5.98 -11.69 12.56
C MET A 37 -4.82 -12.39 11.85
N VAL A 38 -5.10 -12.90 10.66
CA VAL A 38 -4.06 -13.47 9.80
C VAL A 38 -3.11 -12.32 9.48
N PRO A 39 -1.81 -12.44 9.83
CA PRO A 39 -0.86 -11.36 9.63
C PRO A 39 -0.81 -10.99 8.15
N ARG A 40 -0.88 -9.69 7.86
CA ARG A 40 -0.75 -9.17 6.49
C ARG A 40 0.67 -9.40 6.02
N GLN A 41 0.82 -9.66 4.71
CA GLN A 41 2.14 -9.77 4.10
C GLN A 41 2.91 -8.46 4.21
N LYS A 42 4.19 -8.57 4.59
CA LYS A 42 5.11 -7.43 4.69
C LYS A 42 5.62 -7.02 3.32
N VAL A 43 5.64 -5.72 3.07
CA VAL A 43 6.13 -5.12 1.84
C VAL A 43 7.14 -4.02 2.17
N ALA A 44 8.31 -4.08 1.55
CA ALA A 44 9.30 -3.01 1.57
C ALA A 44 9.08 -2.07 0.38
N ILE A 45 9.44 -0.80 0.54
CA ILE A 45 9.50 0.16 -0.55
C ILE A 45 10.93 0.68 -0.62
N LEU A 46 11.58 0.51 -1.77
CA LEU A 46 12.90 1.09 -2.01
C LEU A 46 12.76 2.56 -2.45
N PRO A 47 13.81 3.36 -2.27
CA PRO A 47 13.84 4.72 -2.79
C PRO A 47 13.57 4.73 -4.30
N PHE A 48 12.67 5.63 -4.73
CA PHE A 48 12.40 5.82 -6.15
C PHE A 48 13.61 6.42 -6.84
N LEU A 49 14.03 5.78 -7.93
CA LEU A 49 15.17 6.21 -8.72
C LEU A 49 14.82 7.40 -9.61
N LEU A 50 15.74 8.34 -9.74
CA LEU A 50 15.66 9.42 -10.71
C LEU A 50 16.26 8.95 -12.03
N LEU A 51 15.44 8.74 -13.04
CA LEU A 51 15.82 8.16 -14.31
C LEU A 51 15.86 9.22 -15.40
N LYS A 52 17.06 9.54 -15.88
CA LYS A 52 17.32 10.50 -16.95
C LYS A 52 17.65 9.76 -18.25
N PRO A 53 17.53 10.43 -19.42
CA PRO A 53 18.04 9.89 -20.67
C PRO A 53 19.51 9.50 -20.57
N GLU A 54 19.90 8.40 -21.18
CA GLU A 54 21.30 7.97 -21.23
C GLU A 54 22.14 8.86 -22.14
N VAL A 55 21.53 9.37 -23.19
CA VAL A 55 22.16 10.28 -24.14
C VAL A 55 21.62 11.69 -23.92
N GLN A 56 22.55 12.65 -23.82
CA GLN A 56 22.18 14.05 -23.66
C GLN A 56 21.40 14.55 -24.88
N GLY A 57 20.23 15.16 -24.62
CA GLY A 57 19.32 15.67 -25.66
C GLY A 57 18.22 14.70 -26.09
N GLU A 58 18.24 13.46 -25.64
CA GLU A 58 17.10 12.57 -25.82
C GLU A 58 15.89 13.06 -25.01
N ARG A 59 14.71 12.91 -25.63
CA ARG A 59 13.43 13.34 -25.04
C ARG A 59 12.65 12.20 -24.39
N VAL A 60 13.20 11.00 -24.41
CA VAL A 60 12.56 9.80 -23.89
C VAL A 60 13.51 9.04 -22.97
N VAL A 61 12.93 8.40 -21.96
CA VAL A 61 13.64 7.54 -20.99
C VAL A 61 12.94 6.20 -20.98
N LYS A 62 13.72 5.12 -21.05
CA LYS A 62 13.18 3.77 -20.88
C LYS A 62 12.75 3.58 -19.43
N GLY A 63 11.60 2.94 -19.23
CA GLY A 63 11.07 2.59 -17.91
C GLY A 63 11.96 1.62 -17.16
N LEU A 64 11.87 1.64 -15.83
CA LEU A 64 12.65 0.78 -14.94
C LEU A 64 12.42 -0.71 -15.24
N TRP A 65 11.20 -1.05 -15.66
CA TRP A 65 10.81 -2.41 -16.03
C TRP A 65 9.88 -2.43 -17.23
N GLY A 66 10.05 -3.44 -18.11
CA GLY A 66 9.24 -3.60 -19.32
C GLY A 66 9.73 -2.76 -20.50
N ASN A 67 8.90 -2.67 -21.54
CA ASN A 67 9.22 -1.95 -22.78
C ASN A 67 8.43 -0.63 -22.88
N PHE A 68 8.39 0.13 -21.80
CA PHE A 68 7.73 1.43 -21.78
C PHE A 68 8.77 2.54 -21.88
N PHE A 69 8.35 3.64 -22.51
CA PHE A 69 9.15 4.85 -22.63
C PHE A 69 8.35 6.02 -22.07
N PHE A 70 9.03 6.89 -21.35
CA PHE A 70 8.46 8.10 -20.76
C PHE A 70 9.07 9.32 -21.43
N ARG A 71 8.29 10.38 -21.56
CA ARG A 71 8.84 11.68 -21.95
C ARG A 71 9.72 12.19 -20.82
N ALA A 72 10.98 12.48 -21.13
CA ALA A 72 11.92 13.10 -20.21
C ALA A 72 11.49 14.53 -19.87
N GLY A 73 11.82 15.00 -18.68
CA GLY A 73 11.57 16.37 -18.25
C GLY A 73 12.44 16.75 -17.07
N GLU A 74 12.10 17.88 -16.43
CA GLU A 74 12.79 18.30 -15.22
C GLU A 74 12.65 17.24 -14.14
N LEU A 75 13.77 17.02 -13.43
CA LEU A 75 13.87 15.98 -12.41
C LEU A 75 14.68 16.48 -11.21
N PRO A 76 14.09 17.32 -10.35
CA PRO A 76 14.75 17.83 -9.14
C PRO A 76 15.17 16.69 -8.22
N ALA A 77 16.30 16.81 -7.55
CA ALA A 77 16.81 15.77 -6.64
C ALA A 77 15.82 15.36 -5.54
N ARG A 78 14.98 16.27 -5.10
CA ARG A 78 13.93 16.03 -4.10
C ARG A 78 12.81 15.10 -4.59
N SER A 79 12.59 14.96 -5.90
CA SER A 79 11.45 14.21 -6.43
C SER A 79 11.48 12.72 -6.10
N GLY A 80 12.67 12.10 -6.02
CA GLY A 80 12.82 10.70 -5.58
C GLY A 80 12.35 10.49 -4.12
N PRO A 81 12.94 11.17 -3.14
CA PRO A 81 12.49 11.11 -1.75
C PRO A 81 11.01 11.47 -1.55
N GLU A 82 10.49 12.49 -2.23
CA GLU A 82 9.08 12.90 -2.15
C GLU A 82 8.15 11.82 -2.70
N MET A 83 8.49 11.21 -3.84
CA MET A 83 7.72 10.10 -4.41
C MET A 83 7.75 8.87 -3.51
N THR A 84 8.91 8.53 -2.95
CA THR A 84 9.06 7.41 -2.01
C THR A 84 8.16 7.60 -0.79
N ALA A 85 8.21 8.77 -0.16
CA ALA A 85 7.40 9.09 1.01
C ALA A 85 5.90 9.11 0.69
N THR A 86 5.54 9.68 -0.46
CA THR A 86 4.15 9.74 -0.92
C THR A 86 3.59 8.35 -1.20
N PHE A 87 4.35 7.51 -1.92
CA PHE A 87 3.94 6.14 -2.22
C PHE A 87 3.79 5.31 -0.95
N HIS A 88 4.75 5.39 -0.02
CA HIS A 88 4.68 4.71 1.27
C HIS A 88 3.44 5.11 2.07
N ARG A 89 3.19 6.41 2.23
CA ARG A 89 2.04 6.93 2.96
C ARG A 89 0.72 6.43 2.36
N LYS A 90 0.61 6.46 1.02
CA LYS A 90 -0.59 6.06 0.29
C LYS A 90 -0.81 4.55 0.34
N LEU A 91 0.23 3.74 0.12
CA LEU A 91 0.15 2.28 0.19
C LEU A 91 -0.20 1.81 1.61
N ASN A 92 0.42 2.40 2.63
CA ASN A 92 0.10 2.08 4.02
C ASN A 92 -1.38 2.40 4.34
N ARG A 93 -1.89 3.55 3.86
CA ARG A 93 -3.32 3.92 4.03
C ARG A 93 -4.27 2.98 3.29
N LEU A 94 -3.85 2.40 2.17
CA LEU A 94 -4.64 1.43 1.41
C LEU A 94 -4.95 0.15 2.21
N GLY A 95 -4.06 -0.22 3.17
CA GLY A 95 -4.29 -1.28 4.14
C GLY A 95 -4.33 -2.71 3.57
N ARG A 96 -3.84 -2.92 2.33
CA ARG A 96 -3.81 -4.24 1.67
C ARG A 96 -2.61 -5.11 2.06
N CYS A 97 -1.60 -4.51 2.69
CA CYS A 97 -0.38 -5.15 3.18
C CYS A 97 0.11 -4.42 4.45
N GLU A 98 1.11 -4.98 5.09
CA GLU A 98 1.91 -4.32 6.13
C GLU A 98 3.12 -3.68 5.45
N VAL A 99 3.15 -2.35 5.39
CA VAL A 99 4.30 -1.63 4.81
C VAL A 99 5.33 -1.41 5.89
N ILE A 100 6.55 -1.95 5.73
CA ILE A 100 7.62 -1.75 6.70
C ILE A 100 8.13 -0.29 6.69
N PRO A 101 8.76 0.20 7.79
CA PRO A 101 9.30 1.55 7.85
C PRO A 101 10.29 1.85 6.70
N LEU A 102 10.18 3.03 6.08
CA LEU A 102 11.05 3.45 4.97
C LEU A 102 12.54 3.36 5.31
N ALA A 103 12.90 3.68 6.53
CA ALA A 103 14.30 3.65 6.99
C ALA A 103 14.96 2.27 6.79
N GLN A 104 14.19 1.17 6.88
CA GLN A 104 14.74 -0.17 6.67
C GLN A 104 15.11 -0.41 5.21
N GLY A 105 14.23 -0.01 4.27
CA GLY A 105 14.53 -0.11 2.84
C GLY A 105 15.63 0.85 2.39
N GLN A 106 15.69 2.05 2.99
CA GLN A 106 16.72 3.05 2.70
C GLN A 106 18.09 2.59 3.17
N ALA A 107 18.22 2.05 4.38
CA ALA A 107 19.48 1.60 4.96
C ALA A 107 20.16 0.51 4.11
N VAL A 108 19.40 -0.36 3.46
CA VAL A 108 19.97 -1.44 2.64
C VAL A 108 20.52 -0.92 1.30
N VAL A 109 19.93 0.14 0.74
CA VAL A 109 20.41 0.73 -0.53
C VAL A 109 21.35 1.91 -0.34
N GLU A 110 21.57 2.33 0.91
CA GLU A 110 22.48 3.44 1.21
C GLU A 110 23.89 3.12 0.73
N GLY A 111 24.43 4.02 -0.08
CA GLY A 111 25.78 3.86 -0.67
C GLY A 111 25.84 2.94 -1.90
N MET A 112 24.71 2.35 -2.34
CA MET A 112 24.67 1.61 -3.61
C MET A 112 24.70 2.58 -4.79
N ASP A 113 25.46 2.20 -5.83
CA ASP A 113 25.42 2.91 -7.11
C ASP A 113 24.05 2.74 -7.77
N PRO A 114 23.33 3.83 -8.10
CA PRO A 114 22.05 3.77 -8.80
C PRO A 114 22.09 2.97 -10.10
N ASP A 115 23.23 2.92 -10.78
CA ASP A 115 23.37 2.16 -12.03
C ASP A 115 23.33 0.64 -11.80
N ILE A 116 23.78 0.15 -10.65
CA ILE A 116 23.64 -1.26 -10.27
C ILE A 116 22.16 -1.61 -10.14
N ILE A 117 21.38 -0.73 -9.52
CA ILE A 117 19.93 -0.91 -9.35
C ILE A 117 19.22 -0.95 -10.71
N ARG A 118 19.68 -0.12 -11.66
CA ARG A 118 19.12 -0.05 -13.03
C ARG A 118 19.41 -1.28 -13.88
N GLN A 119 20.58 -1.92 -13.69
CA GLN A 119 20.99 -3.08 -14.48
C GLN A 119 20.16 -4.33 -14.18
N ASP A 120 19.87 -4.60 -12.90
CA ASP A 120 19.01 -5.73 -12.49
C ASP A 120 18.10 -5.32 -11.32
N PRO A 121 17.07 -4.52 -11.58
CA PRO A 121 16.19 -4.01 -10.53
C PRO A 121 15.39 -5.13 -9.84
N ILE A 122 15.12 -6.23 -10.53
CA ILE A 122 14.37 -7.37 -9.97
C ILE A 122 15.29 -8.22 -9.10
N GLY A 123 16.47 -8.57 -9.58
CA GLY A 123 17.44 -9.35 -8.80
C GLY A 123 17.79 -8.66 -7.50
N LEU A 124 18.04 -7.35 -7.56
CA LEU A 124 18.30 -6.53 -6.38
C LEU A 124 17.10 -6.49 -5.43
N ALA A 125 15.88 -6.24 -5.94
CA ALA A 125 14.67 -6.26 -5.11
C ALA A 125 14.46 -7.60 -4.39
N VAL A 126 14.73 -8.72 -5.06
CA VAL A 126 14.67 -10.05 -4.46
C VAL A 126 15.73 -10.25 -3.38
N GLN A 127 16.96 -9.80 -3.62
CA GLN A 127 18.05 -9.86 -2.64
C GLN A 127 17.69 -9.07 -1.38
N ILE A 128 17.31 -7.81 -1.54
CA ILE A 128 16.91 -6.93 -0.44
C ILE A 128 15.68 -7.47 0.29
N GLY A 129 14.70 -7.98 -0.46
CA GLY A 129 13.49 -8.55 0.13
C GLY A 129 13.76 -9.78 1.00
N ARG A 130 14.75 -10.60 0.65
CA ARG A 130 15.21 -11.72 1.47
C ARG A 130 15.91 -11.24 2.74
N GLU A 131 16.77 -10.25 2.62
CA GLU A 131 17.48 -9.66 3.74
C GLU A 131 16.53 -9.03 4.77
N LEU A 132 15.51 -8.31 4.29
CA LEU A 132 14.48 -7.68 5.12
C LEU A 132 13.39 -8.68 5.61
N GLY A 133 13.37 -9.91 5.11
CA GLY A 133 12.36 -10.91 5.46
C GLY A 133 10.94 -10.50 5.06
N VAL A 134 10.78 -9.81 3.91
CA VAL A 134 9.49 -9.35 3.40
C VAL A 134 8.95 -10.24 2.28
N TYR A 135 7.64 -10.25 2.10
CA TYR A 135 6.96 -10.97 1.03
C TYR A 135 7.27 -10.40 -0.36
N ALA A 136 7.26 -9.07 -0.46
CA ALA A 136 7.49 -8.38 -1.72
C ALA A 136 8.17 -7.02 -1.50
N VAL A 137 8.77 -6.51 -2.56
CA VAL A 137 9.46 -5.22 -2.60
C VAL A 137 8.88 -4.37 -3.71
N VAL A 138 8.58 -3.11 -3.40
CA VAL A 138 8.23 -2.10 -4.41
C VAL A 138 9.50 -1.39 -4.85
N ILE A 139 9.74 -1.39 -6.15
CA ILE A 139 10.72 -0.56 -6.84
C ILE A 139 10.00 0.47 -7.70
N GLY A 140 10.58 1.64 -7.92
CA GLY A 140 9.97 2.68 -8.74
C GLY A 140 10.97 3.64 -9.37
N GLY A 141 10.55 4.24 -10.47
CA GLY A 141 11.30 5.26 -11.20
C GLY A 141 10.50 6.55 -11.36
N VAL A 142 11.19 7.67 -11.32
CA VAL A 142 10.66 9.00 -11.65
C VAL A 142 11.40 9.50 -12.88
N TYR A 143 10.65 9.91 -13.90
CA TYR A 143 11.13 10.31 -15.22
C TYR A 143 10.91 11.77 -15.52
N ARG A 144 9.90 12.39 -14.88
CA ARG A 144 9.54 13.80 -15.00
C ARG A 144 8.85 14.28 -13.73
N PHE A 145 9.20 15.49 -13.27
CA PHE A 145 8.60 16.10 -12.08
C PHE A 145 8.66 17.62 -12.24
N GLU A 146 7.86 18.14 -13.19
CA GLU A 146 7.87 19.53 -13.63
C GLU A 146 6.83 20.34 -12.86
N GLN A 147 7.29 21.38 -12.21
CA GLN A 147 6.41 22.28 -11.48
C GLN A 147 5.63 23.16 -12.47
N ARG A 148 4.38 23.48 -12.11
CA ARG A 148 3.63 24.47 -12.84
C ARG A 148 4.31 25.84 -12.78
N GLN A 149 4.20 26.62 -13.86
CA GLN A 149 4.59 28.00 -13.92
C GLN A 149 3.35 28.88 -14.07
N GLY A 150 3.31 30.03 -13.37
CA GLY A 150 2.14 30.89 -13.28
C GLY A 150 1.34 30.75 -11.98
N SER A 151 0.12 31.27 -11.96
CA SER A 151 -0.75 31.29 -10.78
C SER A 151 -1.70 30.09 -10.74
N ALA A 152 -2.49 29.97 -9.66
CA ALA A 152 -3.55 28.94 -9.56
C ALA A 152 -4.72 29.18 -10.54
N LEU A 153 -4.89 30.42 -11.02
CA LEU A 153 -5.97 30.83 -11.93
C LEU A 153 -5.52 30.93 -13.40
N GLY A 154 -4.22 31.18 -13.64
CA GLY A 154 -3.64 31.25 -14.97
C GLY A 154 -2.25 30.61 -14.98
N VAL A 155 -2.05 29.60 -15.81
CA VAL A 155 -0.82 28.84 -15.90
C VAL A 155 -0.20 29.01 -17.29
N GLU A 156 1.11 29.25 -17.31
CA GLU A 156 1.91 29.26 -18.55
C GLU A 156 2.35 27.82 -18.92
N SER A 157 2.77 27.06 -17.89
CA SER A 157 3.11 25.66 -18.02
C SER A 157 2.47 24.87 -16.88
N PRO A 158 1.64 23.85 -17.17
CA PRO A 158 0.98 23.05 -16.17
C PRO A 158 1.94 22.07 -15.49
N ALA A 159 1.61 21.62 -14.29
CA ALA A 159 2.34 20.57 -13.61
C ALA A 159 2.34 19.27 -14.44
N SER A 160 3.48 18.59 -14.47
CA SER A 160 3.67 17.38 -15.24
C SER A 160 4.50 16.37 -14.45
N ALA A 161 4.03 15.11 -14.39
CA ALA A 161 4.71 14.06 -13.68
C ALA A 161 4.69 12.76 -14.49
N ALA A 162 5.81 12.03 -14.46
CA ALA A 162 5.91 10.70 -15.02
C ALA A 162 6.70 9.80 -14.07
N PHE A 163 6.11 8.68 -13.69
CA PHE A 163 6.71 7.69 -12.81
C PHE A 163 6.07 6.31 -13.00
N ASP A 164 6.78 5.28 -12.60
CA ASP A 164 6.26 3.92 -12.47
C ASP A 164 6.58 3.33 -11.09
N ALA A 165 5.87 2.25 -10.76
CA ALA A 165 6.13 1.44 -9.58
C ALA A 165 5.80 -0.02 -9.87
N HIS A 166 6.62 -0.93 -9.36
CA HIS A 166 6.51 -2.36 -9.61
C HIS A 166 6.62 -3.12 -8.29
N LEU A 167 5.72 -4.08 -8.08
CA LEU A 167 5.75 -5.00 -6.95
C LEU A 167 6.48 -6.28 -7.36
N VAL A 168 7.61 -6.54 -6.76
CA VAL A 168 8.42 -7.74 -7.00
C VAL A 168 8.17 -8.74 -5.87
N THR A 169 7.59 -9.88 -6.18
CA THR A 169 7.40 -10.98 -5.22
C THR A 169 8.72 -11.70 -5.00
N VAL A 170 9.17 -11.80 -3.75
CA VAL A 170 10.51 -12.30 -3.40
C VAL A 170 10.65 -13.79 -3.69
N ALA A 171 9.63 -14.59 -3.34
CA ALA A 171 9.66 -16.04 -3.55
C ALA A 171 9.71 -16.43 -5.04
N ASP A 172 8.86 -15.78 -5.85
CA ASP A 172 8.70 -16.10 -7.26
C ASP A 172 9.70 -15.37 -8.16
N ARG A 173 10.41 -14.37 -7.63
CA ARG A 173 11.33 -13.50 -8.38
C ARG A 173 10.66 -12.86 -9.59
N LYS A 174 9.41 -12.41 -9.44
CA LYS A 174 8.58 -11.88 -10.54
C LYS A 174 7.96 -10.55 -10.16
N VAL A 175 7.77 -9.72 -11.16
CA VAL A 175 6.91 -8.54 -11.05
C VAL A 175 5.46 -9.01 -11.06
N SER A 176 4.78 -8.89 -9.92
CA SER A 176 3.39 -9.31 -9.72
C SER A 176 2.39 -8.17 -9.96
N TRP A 177 2.86 -6.93 -9.95
CA TRP A 177 2.05 -5.76 -10.28
C TRP A 177 2.94 -4.64 -10.81
N SER A 178 2.35 -3.84 -11.72
CA SER A 178 2.95 -2.62 -12.25
C SER A 178 1.91 -1.52 -12.33
N GLY A 179 2.28 -0.33 -11.88
CA GLY A 179 1.51 0.89 -12.04
C GLY A 179 2.34 1.94 -12.75
N ARG A 180 1.70 2.71 -13.63
CA ARG A 180 2.35 3.77 -14.41
C ARG A 180 1.48 5.00 -14.46
N PHE A 181 2.11 6.15 -14.31
CA PHE A 181 1.53 7.46 -14.49
C PHE A 181 2.45 8.32 -15.36
N ASP A 182 1.91 8.87 -16.43
CA ASP A 182 2.63 9.77 -17.34
C ASP A 182 1.64 10.79 -17.89
N GLU A 183 1.42 11.84 -17.10
CA GLU A 183 0.43 12.85 -17.44
C GLU A 183 0.90 14.28 -17.11
N THR A 184 0.45 15.21 -17.95
CA THR A 184 0.50 16.65 -17.73
C THR A 184 -0.92 17.11 -17.35
N GLN A 185 -1.05 17.99 -16.39
CA GLN A 185 -2.35 18.55 -16.03
C GLN A 185 -2.90 19.37 -17.20
N HIS A 186 -4.14 19.10 -17.61
CA HIS A 186 -4.84 19.83 -18.66
C HIS A 186 -5.95 20.70 -18.09
N SER A 187 -6.27 21.82 -18.76
CA SER A 187 -7.44 22.63 -18.41
C SER A 187 -8.75 21.92 -18.74
N LEU A 188 -9.85 22.32 -18.09
CA LEU A 188 -11.18 21.79 -18.41
C LEU A 188 -11.60 22.07 -19.87
N SER A 189 -11.12 23.19 -20.43
CA SER A 189 -11.43 23.59 -21.81
C SER A 189 -10.77 22.71 -22.87
N GLU A 190 -9.63 22.09 -22.54
CA GLU A 190 -8.87 21.29 -23.49
C GLU A 190 -9.31 19.82 -23.58
N ASN A 191 -9.99 19.30 -22.58
CA ASN A 191 -10.34 17.88 -22.59
C ASN A 191 -11.57 17.56 -21.73
N ALA A 192 -12.77 17.83 -22.26
CA ALA A 192 -14.04 17.51 -21.62
C ALA A 192 -14.19 16.04 -21.23
N LEU A 193 -13.44 15.11 -21.87
CA LEU A 193 -13.46 13.67 -21.58
C LEU A 193 -12.58 13.28 -20.37
N LYS A 194 -11.63 14.14 -19.94
CA LYS A 194 -10.76 13.92 -18.79
C LYS A 194 -11.16 14.74 -17.54
N ILE A 195 -12.39 15.19 -17.47
CA ILE A 195 -12.96 15.97 -16.35
C ILE A 195 -12.68 15.32 -14.99
N SER A 196 -12.63 14.00 -14.92
CA SER A 196 -12.44 13.27 -13.66
C SER A 196 -11.07 13.53 -13.01
N SER A 197 -10.00 13.73 -13.78
CA SER A 197 -8.66 14.03 -13.25
C SER A 197 -8.53 15.47 -12.80
N PHE A 198 -9.12 16.40 -13.53
CA PHE A 198 -9.12 17.82 -13.17
C PHE A 198 -9.99 18.10 -11.93
N LEU A 199 -11.17 17.49 -11.82
CA LEU A 199 -12.05 17.63 -10.66
C LEU A 199 -11.42 17.07 -9.38
N LYS A 200 -10.55 16.06 -9.47
CA LYS A 200 -9.77 15.55 -8.34
C LYS A 200 -8.77 16.57 -7.79
N GLY A 201 -8.29 17.48 -8.62
CA GLY A 201 -7.47 18.61 -8.23
C GLY A 201 -8.24 19.81 -7.66
N GLY A 202 -9.59 19.76 -7.60
CA GLY A 202 -10.41 20.86 -7.09
C GLY A 202 -10.63 21.97 -8.11
N ALA A 203 -10.65 21.66 -9.41
CA ALA A 203 -10.82 22.62 -10.51
C ALA A 203 -9.77 23.76 -10.55
N GLN A 204 -8.61 23.56 -9.96
CA GLN A 204 -7.50 24.50 -9.92
C GLN A 204 -6.21 23.84 -10.44
N TRP A 205 -5.30 24.69 -10.92
CA TRP A 205 -3.95 24.27 -11.26
C TRP A 205 -3.19 23.91 -9.97
N VAL A 206 -2.80 22.65 -9.85
CA VAL A 206 -2.12 22.13 -8.66
C VAL A 206 -0.60 22.15 -8.81
N THR A 207 0.11 22.01 -7.70
CA THR A 207 1.58 21.78 -7.72
C THR A 207 1.91 20.38 -8.23
N VAL A 208 3.15 20.14 -8.65
CA VAL A 208 3.59 18.84 -9.14
C VAL A 208 3.49 17.76 -8.04
N GLU A 209 3.73 18.12 -6.77
CA GLU A 209 3.60 17.21 -5.64
C GLU A 209 2.15 16.71 -5.52
N ARG A 210 1.18 17.63 -5.62
CA ARG A 210 -0.24 17.27 -5.59
C ARG A 210 -0.65 16.46 -6.82
N TRP A 211 -0.09 16.80 -8.00
CA TRP A 211 -0.33 16.04 -9.23
C TRP A 211 0.22 14.62 -9.14
N ALA A 212 1.42 14.46 -8.59
CA ALA A 212 2.04 13.16 -8.31
C ALA A 212 1.23 12.35 -7.29
N GLU A 213 0.71 12.97 -6.22
CA GLU A 213 -0.21 12.29 -5.27
C GLU A 213 -1.45 11.72 -5.96
N ILE A 214 -2.07 12.49 -6.88
CA ILE A 214 -3.21 12.02 -7.68
C ILE A 214 -2.80 10.84 -8.56
N GLY A 215 -1.62 10.90 -9.16
CA GLY A 215 -1.04 9.80 -9.93
C GLY A 215 -0.85 8.54 -9.10
N VAL A 216 -0.27 8.67 -7.89
CA VAL A 216 -0.10 7.54 -6.96
C VAL A 216 -1.45 6.93 -6.58
N ASP A 217 -2.45 7.75 -6.22
CA ASP A 217 -3.80 7.26 -5.94
C ASP A 217 -4.41 6.53 -7.15
N SER A 218 -4.12 7.01 -8.36
CA SER A 218 -4.61 6.39 -9.60
C SER A 218 -4.02 5.00 -9.82
N ILE A 219 -2.72 4.84 -9.71
CA ILE A 219 -2.07 3.54 -9.93
C ILE A 219 -2.37 2.54 -8.80
N LEU A 220 -2.45 3.01 -7.55
CA LEU A 220 -2.75 2.16 -6.39
C LEU A 220 -4.17 1.57 -6.41
N ARG A 221 -5.09 2.09 -7.23
CA ARG A 221 -6.42 1.44 -7.42
C ARG A 221 -6.30 0.02 -7.93
N THR A 222 -5.30 -0.27 -8.75
CA THR A 222 -5.04 -1.60 -9.32
C THR A 222 -4.07 -2.43 -8.48
N PHE A 223 -3.57 -1.89 -7.35
CA PHE A 223 -2.67 -2.64 -6.47
C PHE A 223 -3.37 -3.89 -5.93
N PRO A 224 -2.75 -5.09 -6.02
CA PRO A 224 -3.41 -6.33 -5.66
C PRO A 224 -3.65 -6.45 -4.15
N SER A 225 -4.64 -7.27 -3.79
CA SER A 225 -4.70 -7.83 -2.44
C SER A 225 -3.66 -8.95 -2.36
N LEU A 226 -2.77 -8.89 -1.38
CA LEU A 226 -1.75 -9.93 -1.21
C LEU A 226 -2.37 -11.16 -0.51
N PRO A 227 -1.82 -12.36 -0.76
CA PRO A 227 -2.27 -13.57 -0.07
C PRO A 227 -2.15 -13.38 1.46
N ARG A 228 -3.02 -14.06 2.18
CA ARG A 228 -3.01 -14.10 3.65
C ARG A 228 -2.19 -15.26 4.15
#